data_1a0412a16e6d72e805ed8323e47f2a7e
#
_entry.id   1a0412a16e6d72e805ed8323e47f2a7e
#
_cell.length_a   1.000
_cell.length_b   1.000
_cell.length_c   1.000
_cell.angle_alpha   90.00
_cell.angle_beta   90.00
_cell.angle_gamma   90.00
#
_symmetry.space_group_name_H-M   'P 1'
#
loop_
_entity.id
_entity.type
_entity.pdbx_description
1 polymer ?
#
loop_
_entity_poly.entity_id
_entity_poly.type
_entity_poly.pdbx_seq_one_letter_code
_entity_poly.pdbx_strand_id
1 'polypeptide(L)'
;MSRQMVTLLCWHAERTGVEVLEQAIKSLRNRKIRIERVLYLVQVARMPKIPDIVEGAKVELVEVPLDDPTQHAAIYERVRSLVLPRVRDDDGNLHINVSPGTPAMHSVWLILHAGGALPEGAQLWSSQYSRETKRTRIDPVNFSITTYLAEIHRFARI
;
A
#
# COMPACT_ATOMS: atom_id res chain seq x y z
N MET A 1 12.94 23.57 9.02
CA MET A 1 12.30 22.63 8.08
C MET A 1 11.84 21.39 8.83
N SER A 2 10.59 21.04 8.71
CA SER A 2 10.10 19.79 9.27
C SER A 2 10.63 18.61 8.45
N ARG A 3 11.18 17.62 9.12
CA ARG A 3 11.61 16.39 8.50
C ARG A 3 10.38 15.62 8.01
N GLN A 4 10.41 15.14 6.78
CA GLN A 4 9.36 14.26 6.27
C GLN A 4 9.45 12.89 6.95
N MET A 5 8.32 12.36 7.33
CA MET A 5 8.23 11.04 7.93
C MET A 5 8.31 9.94 6.88
N VAL A 6 9.01 8.86 7.21
CA VAL A 6 9.00 7.65 6.39
C VAL A 6 7.66 6.96 6.61
N THR A 7 6.87 6.88 5.56
CA THR A 7 5.48 6.46 5.61
C THR A 7 5.28 5.11 4.91
N LEU A 8 4.54 4.22 5.58
CA LEU A 8 4.01 3.00 4.97
C LEU A 8 2.52 3.20 4.72
N LEU A 9 2.09 2.94 3.50
CA LEU A 9 0.70 3.03 3.07
C LEU A 9 0.23 1.64 2.69
N CYS A 10 -0.88 1.18 3.26
CA CYS A 10 -1.45 -0.13 2.91
C CYS A 10 -2.90 -0.26 3.38
N TRP A 11 -3.60 -1.23 2.80
CA TRP A 11 -4.92 -1.63 3.24
C TRP A 11 -4.85 -2.53 4.46
N HIS A 12 -5.87 -2.46 5.30
CA HIS A 12 -6.07 -3.42 6.38
C HIS A 12 -6.40 -4.80 5.81
N ALA A 13 -5.73 -5.83 6.30
CA ALA A 13 -5.99 -7.22 5.90
C ALA A 13 -7.05 -7.80 6.82
N GLU A 14 -8.30 -7.85 6.36
CA GLU A 14 -9.44 -8.25 7.20
C GLU A 14 -9.35 -9.66 7.76
N ARG A 15 -8.77 -10.60 7.00
CA ARG A 15 -8.67 -12.01 7.43
C ARG A 15 -7.59 -12.23 8.49
N THR A 16 -6.46 -11.55 8.36
CA THR A 16 -5.29 -11.77 9.21
C THR A 16 -5.06 -10.66 10.21
N GLY A 17 -5.80 -9.56 10.09
CA GLY A 17 -5.74 -8.46 11.05
C GLY A 17 -4.43 -7.70 11.00
N VAL A 18 -4.08 -7.11 12.14
CA VAL A 18 -2.92 -6.23 12.28
C VAL A 18 -1.59 -6.96 12.16
N GLU A 19 -1.59 -8.28 12.27
CA GLU A 19 -0.36 -9.09 12.17
C GLU A 19 0.38 -8.85 10.84
N VAL A 20 -0.36 -8.71 9.73
CA VAL A 20 0.25 -8.43 8.42
C VAL A 20 0.99 -7.10 8.45
N LEU A 21 0.41 -6.09 9.08
CA LEU A 21 1.06 -4.78 9.23
C LEU A 21 2.31 -4.87 10.10
N GLU A 22 2.22 -5.55 11.24
CA GLU A 22 3.36 -5.76 12.14
C GLU A 22 4.53 -6.42 11.40
N GLN A 23 4.24 -7.49 10.67
CA GLN A 23 5.26 -8.24 9.94
C GLN A 23 5.88 -7.41 8.81
N ALA A 24 5.07 -6.60 8.11
CA ALA A 24 5.59 -5.73 7.07
C ALA A 24 6.57 -4.69 7.64
N ILE A 25 6.22 -4.06 8.76
CA ILE A 25 7.09 -3.07 9.40
C ILE A 25 8.41 -3.71 9.86
N LYS A 26 8.33 -4.89 10.48
CA LYS A 26 9.52 -5.64 10.90
C LYS A 26 10.41 -6.02 9.72
N SER A 27 9.81 -6.49 8.64
CA SER A 27 10.56 -6.90 7.44
C SER A 27 11.25 -5.72 6.77
N LEU A 28 10.60 -4.57 6.72
CA LEU A 28 11.21 -3.35 6.19
C LEU A 28 12.35 -2.87 7.10
N ARG A 29 12.18 -2.97 8.42
CA ARG A 29 13.24 -2.65 9.37
C ARG A 29 14.49 -3.51 9.14
N ASN A 30 14.30 -4.78 8.83
CA ASN A 30 15.41 -5.69 8.50
C ASN A 30 16.14 -5.28 7.21
N ARG A 31 15.48 -4.51 6.35
CA ARG A 31 16.09 -3.89 5.17
C ARG A 31 16.60 -2.48 5.45
N LYS A 32 16.67 -2.08 6.71
CA LYS A 32 17.12 -0.76 7.17
C LYS A 32 16.19 0.37 6.76
N ILE A 33 14.91 0.06 6.57
CA ILE A 33 13.86 1.03 6.31
C ILE A 33 13.01 1.12 7.57
N ARG A 34 13.14 2.23 8.28
CA ARG A 34 12.43 2.44 9.54
C ARG A 34 11.15 3.25 9.28
N ILE A 35 10.02 2.58 9.34
CA ILE A 35 8.72 3.23 9.18
C ILE A 35 8.39 4.03 10.43
N GLU A 36 8.05 5.30 10.25
CA GLU A 36 7.70 6.21 11.32
C GLU A 36 6.18 6.46 11.41
N ARG A 37 5.50 6.40 10.26
CA ARG A 37 4.07 6.62 10.14
C ARG A 37 3.46 5.57 9.24
N VAL A 38 2.24 5.11 9.61
CA VAL A 38 1.44 4.23 8.77
C VAL A 38 0.15 4.94 8.42
N LEU A 39 -0.14 5.06 7.14
CA LEU A 39 -1.48 5.41 6.67
C LEU A 39 -2.18 4.09 6.39
N TYR A 40 -3.12 3.75 7.26
CA TYR A 40 -3.78 2.46 7.25
C TYR A 40 -5.21 2.60 6.76
N LEU A 41 -5.47 2.05 5.57
CA LEU A 41 -6.77 2.19 4.91
C LEU A 41 -7.73 1.11 5.40
N VAL A 42 -8.88 1.54 5.90
CA VAL A 42 -9.92 0.65 6.42
C VAL A 42 -11.26 0.96 5.76
N GLN A 43 -12.05 -0.09 5.55
CA GLN A 43 -13.41 0.09 5.05
C GLN A 43 -14.33 0.51 6.20
N VAL A 44 -15.15 1.54 5.96
CA VAL A 44 -16.01 2.12 6.99
C VAL A 44 -16.97 1.10 7.62
N ALA A 45 -17.48 0.16 6.82
CA ALA A 45 -18.44 -0.84 7.30
C ALA A 45 -17.87 -1.86 8.28
N ARG A 46 -16.55 -1.92 8.42
CA ARG A 46 -15.86 -2.93 9.24
C ARG A 46 -14.68 -2.34 9.98
N MET A 47 -14.96 -1.41 10.88
CA MET A 47 -13.90 -0.74 11.66
C MET A 47 -13.24 -1.70 12.64
N PRO A 48 -12.01 -2.13 12.38
CA PRO A 48 -11.27 -2.98 13.30
C PRO A 48 -10.72 -2.15 14.47
N LYS A 49 -10.41 -2.84 15.56
CA LYS A 49 -9.65 -2.23 16.66
C LYS A 49 -8.17 -2.29 16.30
N ILE A 50 -7.57 -1.13 16.08
CA ILE A 50 -6.18 -1.02 15.68
C ILE A 50 -5.43 -0.17 16.70
N PRO A 51 -4.28 -0.64 17.20
CA PRO A 51 -3.47 0.16 18.11
C PRO A 51 -2.99 1.45 17.44
N ASP A 52 -2.82 2.50 18.24
CA ASP A 52 -2.30 3.78 17.74
C ASP A 52 -0.82 3.70 17.31
N ILE A 53 -0.10 2.74 17.89
CA ILE A 53 1.31 2.51 17.57
C ILE A 53 1.51 1.02 17.28
N VAL A 54 2.12 0.72 16.15
CA VAL A 54 2.47 -0.64 15.74
C VAL A 54 3.94 -0.67 15.39
N GLU A 55 4.71 -1.51 16.08
CA GLU A 55 6.14 -1.66 15.86
C GLU A 55 6.89 -0.32 15.84
N GLY A 56 6.51 0.60 16.73
CA GLY A 56 7.13 1.91 16.84
C GLY A 56 6.63 2.95 15.84
N ALA A 57 5.77 2.58 14.91
CA ALA A 57 5.20 3.51 13.94
C ALA A 57 3.84 4.01 14.39
N LYS A 58 3.60 5.30 14.21
CA LYS A 58 2.29 5.90 14.50
C LYS A 58 1.30 5.52 13.42
N VAL A 59 0.17 4.94 13.79
CA VAL A 59 -0.88 4.51 12.86
C VAL A 59 -1.94 5.59 12.73
N GLU A 60 -2.17 6.05 11.51
CA GLU A 60 -3.28 6.94 11.17
C GLU A 60 -4.27 6.16 10.31
N LEU A 61 -5.51 6.05 10.78
CA LEU A 61 -6.56 5.37 10.06
C LEU A 61 -7.13 6.30 8.98
N VAL A 62 -7.26 5.77 7.79
CA VAL A 62 -7.95 6.45 6.69
C VAL A 62 -9.19 5.64 6.35
N GLU A 63 -10.35 6.20 6.62
CA GLU A 63 -11.61 5.55 6.30
C GLU A 63 -11.89 5.69 4.81
N VAL A 64 -12.03 4.57 4.13
CA VAL A 64 -12.33 4.54 2.70
C VAL A 64 -13.67 3.84 2.50
N PRO A 65 -14.74 4.59 2.24
CA PRO A 65 -16.05 3.97 2.02
C PRO A 65 -16.09 3.27 0.67
N LEU A 66 -16.34 1.97 0.69
CA LEU A 66 -16.47 1.12 -0.49
C LEU A 66 -17.73 0.27 -0.34
N ASP A 67 -18.64 0.38 -1.30
CA ASP A 67 -19.81 -0.50 -1.36
C ASP A 67 -19.40 -1.90 -1.79
N ASP A 68 -18.47 -1.98 -2.72
CA ASP A 68 -17.94 -3.25 -3.23
C ASP A 68 -16.42 -3.18 -3.36
N PRO A 69 -15.67 -3.90 -2.49
CA PRO A 69 -14.21 -3.86 -2.51
C PRO A 69 -13.57 -4.56 -3.72
N THR A 70 -14.38 -5.07 -4.64
CA THR A 70 -13.89 -5.69 -5.88
C THR A 70 -14.02 -4.76 -7.09
N GLN A 71 -14.59 -3.56 -6.92
CA GLN A 71 -14.80 -2.61 -8.00
C GLN A 71 -13.61 -1.67 -8.18
N HIS A 72 -12.83 -1.88 -9.22
CA HIS A 72 -11.60 -1.13 -9.50
C HIS A 72 -11.83 0.38 -9.60
N ALA A 73 -12.85 0.81 -10.34
CA ALA A 73 -13.12 2.23 -10.55
C ALA A 73 -13.43 2.96 -9.24
N ALA A 74 -14.24 2.35 -8.38
CA ALA A 74 -14.59 2.94 -7.08
C ALA A 74 -13.36 3.03 -6.17
N ILE A 75 -12.54 1.99 -6.12
CA ILE A 75 -11.30 1.98 -5.33
C ILE A 75 -10.34 3.05 -5.84
N TYR A 76 -10.16 3.12 -7.15
CA TYR A 76 -9.29 4.12 -7.78
C TYR A 76 -9.72 5.54 -7.40
N GLU A 77 -11.00 5.87 -7.54
CA GLU A 77 -11.51 7.20 -7.20
C GLU A 77 -11.35 7.54 -5.72
N ARG A 78 -11.67 6.59 -4.83
CA ARG A 78 -11.57 6.81 -3.38
C ARG A 78 -10.13 6.99 -2.94
N VAL A 79 -9.22 6.17 -3.45
CA VAL A 79 -7.80 6.30 -3.12
C VAL A 79 -7.26 7.63 -3.65
N ARG A 80 -7.63 7.99 -4.87
CA ARG A 80 -7.18 9.24 -5.46
C ARG A 80 -7.67 10.47 -4.68
N SER A 81 -8.92 10.48 -4.24
CA SER A 81 -9.51 11.63 -3.55
C SER A 81 -9.20 11.68 -2.05
N LEU A 82 -9.10 10.53 -1.38
CA LEU A 82 -8.96 10.47 0.08
C LEU A 82 -7.53 10.19 0.55
N VAL A 83 -6.74 9.50 -0.24
CA VAL A 83 -5.42 9.03 0.18
C VAL A 83 -4.29 9.85 -0.43
N LEU A 84 -4.30 10.07 -1.74
CA LEU A 84 -3.20 10.77 -2.42
C LEU A 84 -2.91 12.16 -1.86
N PRO A 85 -3.90 12.99 -1.48
CA PRO A 85 -3.60 14.29 -0.88
C PRO A 85 -2.80 14.20 0.42
N ARG A 86 -2.90 13.09 1.14
CA ARG A 86 -2.19 12.90 2.41
C ARG A 86 -0.72 12.52 2.23
N VAL A 87 -0.33 12.06 1.05
CA VAL A 87 1.04 11.61 0.75
C VAL A 87 1.72 12.45 -0.31
N ARG A 88 1.09 13.52 -0.75
CA ARG A 88 1.59 14.37 -1.85
C ARG A 88 3.01 14.87 -1.62
N ASP A 89 3.36 15.16 -0.38
CA ASP A 89 4.65 15.73 -0.02
C ASP A 89 5.67 14.69 0.47
N ASP A 90 5.38 13.41 0.31
CA ASP A 90 6.22 12.32 0.81
C ASP A 90 7.27 11.83 -0.21
N ASP A 91 7.79 12.72 -1.05
CA ASP A 91 8.80 12.38 -2.06
C ASP A 91 10.00 11.65 -1.43
N GLY A 92 10.31 10.46 -1.96
CA GLY A 92 11.41 9.64 -1.47
C GLY A 92 11.17 8.91 -0.16
N ASN A 93 10.04 9.15 0.51
CA ASN A 93 9.76 8.59 1.83
C ASN A 93 8.47 7.74 1.89
N LEU A 94 7.84 7.50 0.75
CA LEU A 94 6.61 6.71 0.68
C LEU A 94 6.90 5.27 0.28
N HIS A 95 6.43 4.35 1.12
CA HIS A 95 6.47 2.91 0.86
C HIS A 95 5.04 2.38 0.85
N ILE A 96 4.69 1.56 -0.12
CA ILE A 96 3.35 1.00 -0.26
C ILE A 96 3.46 -0.52 -0.27
N ASN A 97 2.78 -1.19 0.67
CA ASN A 97 2.64 -2.64 0.61
C ASN A 97 1.38 -2.96 -0.19
N VAL A 98 1.56 -3.54 -1.37
CA VAL A 98 0.44 -3.81 -2.28
C VAL A 98 -0.31 -5.10 -1.94
N SER A 99 0.26 -5.97 -1.12
CA SER A 99 -0.27 -7.31 -0.87
C SER A 99 -1.57 -7.38 -0.09
N PRO A 100 -1.78 -6.57 0.98
CA PRO A 100 -3.06 -6.64 1.71
C PRO A 100 -4.23 -6.13 0.87
N GLY A 101 -5.39 -6.73 1.08
CA GLY A 101 -6.62 -6.31 0.43
C GLY A 101 -7.05 -7.23 -0.71
N THR A 102 -8.01 -6.77 -1.49
CA THR A 102 -8.54 -7.51 -2.63
C THR A 102 -7.63 -7.37 -3.86
N PRO A 103 -7.75 -8.28 -4.85
CA PRO A 103 -7.00 -8.13 -6.10
C PRO A 103 -7.22 -6.78 -6.79
N ALA A 104 -8.44 -6.23 -6.71
CA ALA A 104 -8.73 -4.90 -7.27
C ALA A 104 -7.92 -3.81 -6.58
N MET A 105 -7.73 -3.89 -5.26
CA MET A 105 -6.91 -2.95 -4.50
C MET A 105 -5.43 -3.03 -4.92
N HIS A 106 -4.94 -4.25 -5.16
CA HIS A 106 -3.57 -4.45 -5.65
C HIS A 106 -3.37 -3.76 -7.00
N SER A 107 -4.31 -3.95 -7.92
CA SER A 107 -4.23 -3.36 -9.27
C SER A 107 -4.22 -1.84 -9.23
N VAL A 108 -4.99 -1.23 -8.35
CA VAL A 108 -5.05 0.24 -8.22
C VAL A 108 -3.69 0.83 -7.84
N TRP A 109 -2.96 0.18 -6.91
CA TRP A 109 -1.60 0.64 -6.58
C TRP A 109 -0.68 0.63 -7.80
N LEU A 110 -0.74 -0.43 -8.59
CA LEU A 110 0.10 -0.55 -9.78
C LEU A 110 -0.25 0.51 -10.83
N ILE A 111 -1.54 0.77 -11.02
CA ILE A 111 -2.02 1.79 -11.97
C ILE A 111 -1.56 3.18 -11.53
N LEU A 112 -1.72 3.51 -10.25
CA LEU A 112 -1.31 4.82 -9.74
C LEU A 112 0.21 5.03 -9.85
N HIS A 113 0.97 4.01 -9.55
CA HIS A 113 2.42 4.06 -9.69
C HIS A 113 2.84 4.23 -11.15
N ALA A 114 2.30 3.41 -12.04
CA ALA A 114 2.60 3.46 -13.46
C ALA A 114 2.17 4.77 -14.12
N GLY A 115 1.06 5.35 -13.64
CA GLY A 115 0.53 6.61 -14.16
C GLY A 115 1.21 7.86 -13.62
N GLY A 116 2.18 7.71 -12.72
CA GLY A 116 2.90 8.84 -12.14
C GLY A 116 2.09 9.65 -11.13
N ALA A 117 1.01 9.08 -10.58
CA ALA A 117 0.15 9.77 -9.61
C ALA A 117 0.72 9.74 -8.19
N LEU A 118 1.68 8.88 -7.91
CA LEU A 118 2.32 8.79 -6.60
C LEU A 118 3.51 9.75 -6.51
N PRO A 119 3.91 10.15 -5.28
CA PRO A 119 5.10 10.96 -5.10
C PRO A 119 6.33 10.33 -5.74
N GLU A 120 7.27 11.18 -6.17
CA GLU A 120 8.52 10.71 -6.76
C GLU A 120 9.28 9.84 -5.77
N GLY A 121 9.82 8.72 -6.26
CA GLY A 121 10.56 7.78 -5.43
C GLY A 121 9.70 6.87 -4.57
N ALA A 122 8.38 6.87 -4.76
CA ALA A 122 7.50 5.93 -4.06
C ALA A 122 7.88 4.49 -4.42
N GLN A 123 8.09 3.66 -3.39
CA GLN A 123 8.49 2.27 -3.55
C GLN A 123 7.33 1.34 -3.24
N LEU A 124 7.02 0.46 -4.18
CA LEU A 124 6.02 -0.60 -3.98
C LEU A 124 6.69 -1.85 -3.43
N TRP A 125 5.99 -2.52 -2.52
CA TRP A 125 6.43 -3.75 -1.86
C TRP A 125 5.37 -4.82 -1.96
N SER A 126 5.81 -6.07 -2.06
CA SER A 126 4.95 -7.25 -2.01
C SER A 126 5.38 -8.10 -0.82
N SER A 127 4.43 -8.50 0.02
CA SER A 127 4.71 -9.34 1.19
C SER A 127 4.06 -10.71 1.04
N GLN A 128 4.77 -11.76 1.49
CA GLN A 128 4.27 -13.12 1.53
C GLN A 128 4.58 -13.73 2.89
N TYR A 129 3.58 -14.33 3.49
CA TYR A 129 3.72 -15.09 4.73
C TYR A 129 3.88 -16.58 4.40
N SER A 130 4.93 -17.20 4.95
CA SER A 130 5.16 -18.63 4.83
C SER A 130 4.69 -19.35 6.09
N ARG A 131 3.75 -20.26 5.95
CA ARG A 131 3.28 -21.10 7.06
C ARG A 131 4.36 -22.07 7.55
N GLU A 132 5.25 -22.51 6.66
CA GLU A 132 6.32 -23.44 6.98
C GLU A 132 7.38 -22.79 7.87
N THR A 133 7.84 -21.61 7.51
CA THR A 133 8.90 -20.89 8.24
C THR A 133 8.36 -19.93 9.29
N LYS A 134 7.06 -19.64 9.26
CA LYS A 134 6.38 -18.61 10.08
C LYS A 134 7.03 -17.24 9.92
N ARG A 135 7.55 -16.97 8.73
CA ARG A 135 8.21 -15.70 8.41
C ARG A 135 7.50 -15.00 7.26
N THR A 136 7.56 -13.69 7.29
CA THR A 136 7.10 -12.85 6.19
C THR A 136 8.30 -12.43 5.35
N ARG A 137 8.22 -12.69 4.07
CA ARG A 137 9.15 -12.17 3.08
C ARG A 137 8.55 -10.92 2.47
N ILE A 138 9.35 -9.86 2.35
CA ILE A 138 8.95 -8.64 1.68
C ILE A 138 9.95 -8.31 0.58
N ASP A 139 9.46 -8.07 -0.63
CA ASP A 139 10.29 -7.79 -1.79
C ASP A 139 9.83 -6.52 -2.50
N PRO A 140 10.75 -5.75 -3.08
CA PRO A 140 10.35 -4.60 -3.90
C PRO A 140 9.64 -5.05 -5.16
N VAL A 141 8.61 -4.31 -5.54
CA VAL A 141 7.90 -4.54 -6.80
C VAL A 141 8.49 -3.59 -7.84
N ASN A 142 9.24 -4.15 -8.76
CA ASN A 142 9.88 -3.39 -9.83
C ASN A 142 9.26 -3.79 -11.16
N PHE A 143 8.68 -2.83 -11.86
CA PHE A 143 8.21 -3.08 -13.22
C PHE A 143 8.42 -1.84 -14.07
N SER A 144 8.68 -2.06 -15.35
CA SER A 144 8.88 -0.99 -16.31
C SER A 144 7.54 -0.56 -16.90
N ILE A 145 7.21 0.71 -16.77
CA ILE A 145 6.01 1.27 -17.40
C ILE A 145 6.04 1.07 -18.92
N THR A 146 7.21 1.17 -19.53
CA THR A 146 7.38 0.97 -20.98
C THR A 146 6.97 -0.44 -21.42
N THR A 147 7.43 -1.44 -20.68
CA THR A 147 7.05 -2.84 -20.94
C THR A 147 5.56 -3.04 -20.74
N TYR A 148 5.01 -2.46 -19.68
CA TYR A 148 3.60 -2.57 -19.35
C TYR A 148 2.71 -1.92 -20.42
N LEU A 149 3.08 -0.73 -20.89
CA LEU A 149 2.36 -0.05 -21.97
C LEU A 149 2.41 -0.83 -23.28
N ALA A 150 3.53 -1.46 -23.57
CA ALA A 150 3.66 -2.31 -24.76
C ALA A 150 2.68 -3.47 -24.73
N GLU A 151 2.50 -4.10 -23.58
CA GLU A 151 1.52 -5.18 -23.41
C GLU A 151 0.08 -4.68 -23.56
N ILE A 152 -0.27 -3.54 -22.99
CA ILE A 152 -1.59 -2.94 -23.14
C ILE A 152 -1.87 -2.63 -24.61
N HIS A 153 -0.92 -2.05 -25.33
CA HIS A 153 -1.06 -1.73 -26.75
C HIS A 153 -1.25 -2.99 -27.58
N ARG A 154 -0.57 -4.07 -27.24
CA ARG A 154 -0.73 -5.36 -27.92
C ARG A 154 -2.15 -5.88 -27.79
N PHE A 155 -2.73 -5.83 -26.61
CA PHE A 155 -4.11 -6.26 -26.37
C PHE A 155 -5.13 -5.35 -27.05
N ALA A 156 -4.89 -4.05 -27.10
CA ALA A 156 -5.81 -3.10 -27.71
C ALA A 156 -5.94 -3.24 -29.22
N ARG A 157 -5.02 -3.94 -29.87
CA ARG A 157 -5.02 -4.18 -31.32
C ARG A 157 -5.78 -5.44 -31.75
N ILE A 158 -6.27 -6.20 -30.82
CA ILE A 158 -7.00 -7.44 -31.12
C ILE A 158 -8.43 -7.15 -31.49
#